data_1529f37335c52973f616140cada051f6
#
_entry.id   1529f37335c52973f616140cada051f6
#
_cell.length_a   1.000
_cell.length_b   1.000
_cell.length_c   1.000
_cell.angle_alpha   90.00
_cell.angle_beta   90.00
_cell.angle_gamma   90.00
#
_symmetry.space_group_name_H-M   'P 1'
#
loop_
_entity.id
_entity.type
_entity.pdbx_description
1 polymer ?
#
loop_
_entity_poly.entity_id
_entity_poly.type
_entity_poly.pdbx_seq_one_letter_code
_entity_poly.pdbx_strand_id
1 'polypeptide(L)'
;TSGPGLIGGLIVGVMAAKGMAAATGKPFLGVNHLEGHALTGALTDTIAFPYLLLLVSGGHTQIVLVKGVGDYQRWATTIDDALGEAFDKAAKLLGLPWPGGPEVERRAKAGDPQRFAFPRPLRGDKRLDFSFSGLKTAVRMATDTIDMASEQDVADICASFQLAVAETLEERVGLSLAQFRNNFPD
;
A
#
# COMPACT_ATOMS: atom_id res chain seq x y z
N THR A 1 7.35 -18.19 3.02
CA THR A 1 8.17 -17.12 3.59
C THR A 1 8.29 -17.29 5.09
N SER A 2 9.33 -16.70 5.70
CA SER A 2 9.53 -16.69 7.16
C SER A 2 9.07 -15.37 7.82
N GLY A 3 8.54 -14.44 7.09
CA GLY A 3 8.03 -13.11 7.51
C GLY A 3 8.31 -12.03 6.48
N PRO A 4 7.74 -10.83 6.72
CA PRO A 4 6.61 -10.52 7.58
C PRO A 4 5.29 -11.08 7.05
N GLY A 5 4.23 -11.08 7.89
CA GLY A 5 2.90 -11.52 7.53
C GLY A 5 2.07 -11.93 8.76
N LEU A 6 0.85 -12.42 8.52
CA LEU A 6 -0.03 -12.89 9.59
C LEU A 6 0.60 -14.07 10.34
N ILE A 7 0.82 -13.89 11.63
CA ILE A 7 1.62 -14.79 12.47
C ILE A 7 1.12 -16.25 12.42
N GLY A 8 -0.19 -16.48 12.40
CA GLY A 8 -0.77 -17.82 12.34
C GLY A 8 -0.38 -18.57 11.06
N GLY A 9 -0.53 -17.92 9.89
CA GLY A 9 -0.13 -18.51 8.61
C GLY A 9 1.39 -18.72 8.49
N LEU A 10 2.19 -17.77 9.00
CA LEU A 10 3.64 -17.87 9.02
C LEU A 10 4.12 -19.05 9.87
N ILE A 11 3.59 -19.20 11.09
CA ILE A 11 3.97 -20.32 11.98
C ILE A 11 3.67 -21.66 11.31
N VAL A 12 2.47 -21.85 10.77
CA VAL A 12 2.08 -23.10 10.11
C VAL A 12 3.02 -23.41 8.95
N GLY A 13 3.26 -22.46 8.05
CA GLY A 13 4.12 -22.65 6.89
C GLY A 13 5.58 -22.91 7.25
N VAL A 14 6.13 -22.13 8.18
CA VAL A 14 7.52 -22.29 8.63
C VAL A 14 7.73 -23.60 9.37
N MET A 15 6.81 -24.01 10.25
CA MET A 15 6.93 -25.27 10.98
C MET A 15 6.79 -26.49 10.06
N ALA A 16 5.87 -26.44 9.08
CA ALA A 16 5.78 -27.50 8.07
C ALA A 16 7.08 -27.64 7.27
N ALA A 17 7.64 -26.52 6.79
CA ALA A 17 8.89 -26.52 6.05
C ALA A 17 10.09 -27.00 6.89
N LYS A 18 10.18 -26.61 8.16
CA LYS A 18 11.20 -27.11 9.10
C LYS A 18 11.06 -28.61 9.36
N GLY A 19 9.82 -29.10 9.50
CA GLY A 19 9.54 -30.53 9.64
C GLY A 19 10.03 -31.36 8.43
N MET A 20 9.72 -30.85 7.21
CA MET A 20 10.20 -31.48 5.97
C MET A 20 11.73 -31.45 5.86
N ALA A 21 12.36 -30.31 6.20
CA ALA A 21 13.81 -30.17 6.20
C ALA A 21 14.47 -31.17 7.16
N ALA A 22 13.95 -31.29 8.37
CA ALA A 22 14.44 -32.26 9.37
C ALA A 22 14.27 -33.70 8.92
N ALA A 23 13.11 -34.06 8.36
CA ALA A 23 12.83 -35.41 7.89
C ALA A 23 13.69 -35.83 6.68
N THR A 24 14.08 -34.89 5.83
CA THR A 24 14.86 -35.14 4.61
C THR A 24 16.35 -34.86 4.75
N GLY A 25 16.80 -34.34 5.91
CA GLY A 25 18.17 -33.89 6.13
C GLY A 25 18.60 -32.68 5.28
N LYS A 26 17.64 -31.94 4.72
CA LYS A 26 17.93 -30.76 3.87
C LYS A 26 17.97 -29.48 4.70
N PRO A 27 18.77 -28.47 4.31
CA PRO A 27 18.79 -27.19 4.98
C PRO A 27 17.47 -26.45 4.78
N PHE A 28 17.04 -25.69 5.80
CA PHE A 28 15.91 -24.77 5.73
C PHE A 28 16.41 -23.36 5.48
N LEU A 29 15.85 -22.71 4.45
CA LEU A 29 16.12 -21.31 4.14
C LEU A 29 14.85 -20.47 4.37
N GLY A 30 14.93 -19.49 5.28
CA GLY A 30 13.85 -18.54 5.55
C GLY A 30 13.93 -17.32 4.64
N VAL A 31 13.00 -17.21 3.68
CA VAL A 31 12.97 -16.08 2.74
C VAL A 31 12.06 -14.98 3.29
N ASN A 32 12.52 -13.73 3.23
CA ASN A 32 11.72 -12.56 3.58
C ASN A 32 10.67 -12.28 2.47
N HIS A 33 9.41 -12.12 2.87
CA HIS A 33 8.31 -11.88 1.95
C HIS A 33 8.46 -10.56 1.17
N LEU A 34 8.88 -9.50 1.84
CA LEU A 34 9.07 -8.18 1.22
C LEU A 34 10.27 -8.16 0.26
N GLU A 35 11.30 -8.96 0.54
CA GLU A 35 12.41 -9.16 -0.39
C GLU A 35 11.95 -9.85 -1.68
N GLY A 36 11.05 -10.84 -1.56
CA GLY A 36 10.42 -11.45 -2.73
C GLY A 36 9.71 -10.42 -3.60
N HIS A 37 8.95 -9.50 -3.00
CA HIS A 37 8.35 -8.39 -3.73
C HIS A 37 9.39 -7.42 -4.31
N ALA A 38 10.42 -7.09 -3.54
CA ALA A 38 11.46 -6.16 -3.97
C ALA A 38 12.19 -6.63 -5.23
N LEU A 39 12.44 -7.92 -5.34
CA LEU A 39 13.20 -8.52 -6.44
C LEU A 39 12.33 -8.98 -7.63
N THR A 40 11.00 -8.89 -7.53
CA THR A 40 10.10 -9.31 -8.62
C THR A 40 10.39 -8.56 -9.92
N GLY A 41 10.63 -7.25 -9.86
CA GLY A 41 10.98 -6.47 -11.05
C GLY A 41 12.24 -6.94 -11.76
N ALA A 42 13.22 -7.47 -11.02
CA ALA A 42 14.43 -8.04 -11.62
C ALA A 42 14.20 -9.41 -12.27
N LEU A 43 13.09 -10.10 -11.95
CA LEU A 43 12.71 -11.37 -12.58
C LEU A 43 11.92 -11.16 -13.88
N THR A 44 11.04 -10.16 -13.90
CA THR A 44 10.13 -9.89 -15.03
C THR A 44 10.71 -8.92 -16.04
N ASP A 45 11.55 -8.01 -15.56
CA ASP A 45 12.13 -6.93 -16.35
C ASP A 45 13.63 -6.78 -16.03
N THR A 46 14.40 -6.32 -17.00
CA THR A 46 15.84 -6.09 -16.80
C THR A 46 16.05 -4.73 -16.11
N ILE A 47 15.71 -4.65 -14.82
CA ILE A 47 15.91 -3.42 -14.04
C ILE A 47 17.28 -3.47 -13.37
N ALA A 48 18.11 -2.48 -13.70
CA ALA A 48 19.43 -2.33 -13.07
C ALA A 48 19.32 -1.73 -11.65
N PHE A 49 20.20 -2.14 -10.75
CA PHE A 49 20.38 -1.51 -9.46
C PHE A 49 21.18 -0.21 -9.57
N PRO A 50 20.92 0.80 -8.71
CA PRO A 50 19.83 0.86 -7.75
C PRO A 50 18.50 1.28 -8.38
N TYR A 51 17.39 0.94 -7.75
CA TYR A 51 16.05 1.43 -8.14
C TYR A 51 15.16 1.71 -6.91
N LEU A 52 14.12 2.52 -7.10
CA LEU A 52 13.08 2.73 -6.11
C LEU A 52 11.94 1.75 -6.31
N LEU A 53 11.53 1.12 -5.22
CA LEU A 53 10.35 0.28 -5.13
C LEU A 53 9.25 1.01 -4.34
N LEU A 54 8.08 1.20 -4.94
CA LEU A 54 6.85 1.50 -4.20
C LEU A 54 6.19 0.18 -3.83
N LEU A 55 6.26 -0.18 -2.54
CA LEU A 55 5.63 -1.36 -1.99
C LEU A 55 4.28 -1.00 -1.37
N VAL A 56 3.19 -1.50 -1.95
CA VAL A 56 1.82 -1.26 -1.51
C VAL A 56 1.09 -2.58 -1.28
N SER A 57 0.50 -2.73 -0.10
CA SER A 57 -0.30 -3.91 0.26
C SER A 57 -1.34 -3.57 1.34
N GLY A 58 -2.08 -4.58 1.82
CA GLY A 58 -2.99 -4.42 2.96
C GLY A 58 -2.31 -4.05 4.27
N GLY A 59 -1.01 -4.37 4.44
CA GLY A 59 -0.26 -4.11 5.67
C GLY A 59 0.96 -3.20 5.51
N HIS A 60 1.32 -2.84 4.28
CA HIS A 60 2.52 -2.04 4.01
C HIS A 60 2.26 -0.96 2.97
N THR A 61 2.80 0.23 3.21
CA THR A 61 2.97 1.28 2.22
C THR A 61 4.33 1.91 2.45
N GLN A 62 5.29 1.62 1.58
CA GLN A 62 6.68 1.98 1.77
C GLN A 62 7.34 2.36 0.44
N ILE A 63 8.33 3.25 0.51
CA ILE A 63 9.29 3.46 -0.57
C ILE A 63 10.62 2.88 -0.10
N VAL A 64 11.15 1.96 -0.88
CA VAL A 64 12.39 1.25 -0.59
C VAL A 64 13.39 1.49 -1.71
N LEU A 65 14.58 1.97 -1.36
CA LEU A 65 15.73 1.97 -2.26
C LEU A 65 16.33 0.56 -2.28
N VAL A 66 16.31 -0.06 -3.43
CA VAL A 66 16.91 -1.38 -3.68
C VAL A 66 18.27 -1.15 -4.34
N LYS A 67 19.35 -1.37 -3.60
CA LYS A 67 20.72 -1.18 -4.07
C LYS A 67 21.32 -2.44 -4.66
N GLY A 68 20.77 -3.59 -4.25
CA GLY A 68 21.19 -4.92 -4.64
C GLY A 68 20.41 -5.98 -3.88
N VAL A 69 20.66 -7.25 -4.20
CA VAL A 69 20.10 -8.38 -3.43
C VAL A 69 20.64 -8.34 -2.02
N GLY A 70 19.75 -8.29 -1.02
CA GLY A 70 20.12 -8.18 0.40
C GLY A 70 20.50 -6.77 0.87
N ASP A 71 20.54 -5.77 -0.01
CA ASP A 71 20.87 -4.37 0.33
C ASP A 71 19.67 -3.45 0.03
N TYR A 72 18.90 -3.19 1.09
CA TYR A 72 17.65 -2.40 1.05
C TYR A 72 17.70 -1.25 2.04
N GLN A 73 17.24 -0.08 1.61
CA GLN A 73 17.08 1.08 2.47
C GLN A 73 15.64 1.60 2.38
N ARG A 74 14.90 1.55 3.49
CA ARG A 74 13.56 2.15 3.56
C ARG A 74 13.68 3.66 3.63
N TRP A 75 13.19 4.36 2.61
CA TRP A 75 13.17 5.81 2.53
C TRP A 75 11.90 6.41 3.10
N ALA A 76 10.78 5.72 2.92
CA ALA A 76 9.49 6.16 3.41
C ALA A 76 8.64 4.99 3.90
N THR A 77 7.74 5.26 4.83
CA THR A 77 6.71 4.32 5.27
C THR A 77 5.44 5.08 5.61
N THR A 78 4.31 4.38 5.67
CA THR A 78 3.14 5.00 6.29
C THR A 78 3.36 5.16 7.79
N ILE A 79 2.94 6.31 8.34
CA ILE A 79 3.03 6.60 9.78
C ILE A 79 1.79 6.12 10.54
N ASP A 80 0.77 5.67 9.81
CA ASP A 80 -0.50 5.19 10.36
C ASP A 80 -1.04 4.00 9.53
N ASP A 81 -2.21 4.11 8.92
CA ASP A 81 -2.80 3.03 8.12
C ASP A 81 -1.99 2.74 6.85
N ALA A 82 -1.89 1.48 6.47
CA ALA A 82 -1.43 1.11 5.14
C ALA A 82 -2.50 1.47 4.08
N LEU A 83 -2.07 1.62 2.81
CA LEU A 83 -2.98 2.03 1.73
C LEU A 83 -4.15 1.06 1.57
N GLY A 84 -3.88 -0.25 1.48
CA GLY A 84 -4.94 -1.25 1.35
C GLY A 84 -5.87 -1.28 2.55
N GLU A 85 -5.33 -1.10 3.77
CA GLU A 85 -6.13 -0.97 5.00
C GLU A 85 -7.04 0.27 4.95
N ALA A 86 -6.56 1.40 4.41
CA ALA A 86 -7.38 2.60 4.24
C ALA A 86 -8.55 2.37 3.28
N PHE A 87 -8.33 1.64 2.17
CA PHE A 87 -9.39 1.23 1.24
C PHE A 87 -10.40 0.30 1.91
N ASP A 88 -9.96 -0.72 2.65
CA ASP A 88 -10.84 -1.66 3.34
C ASP A 88 -11.67 -0.94 4.43
N LYS A 89 -11.07 0.00 5.15
CA LYS A 89 -11.77 0.83 6.15
C LYS A 89 -12.80 1.74 5.50
N ALA A 90 -12.49 2.38 4.37
CA ALA A 90 -13.43 3.22 3.63
C ALA A 90 -14.60 2.38 3.10
N ALA A 91 -14.33 1.23 2.48
CA ALA A 91 -15.35 0.30 2.00
C ALA A 91 -16.29 -0.15 3.12
N LYS A 92 -15.74 -0.50 4.28
CA LYS A 92 -16.53 -0.90 5.46
C LYS A 92 -17.46 0.21 5.94
N LEU A 93 -17.01 1.48 5.95
CA LEU A 93 -17.85 2.62 6.31
C LEU A 93 -19.00 2.84 5.32
N LEU A 94 -18.78 2.54 4.05
CA LEU A 94 -19.76 2.63 2.97
C LEU A 94 -20.66 1.37 2.84
N GLY A 95 -20.53 0.39 3.73
CA GLY A 95 -21.31 -0.86 3.64
C GLY A 95 -20.95 -1.74 2.44
N LEU A 96 -19.78 -1.53 1.82
CA LEU A 96 -19.32 -2.30 0.67
C LEU A 96 -18.73 -3.64 1.09
N PRO A 97 -18.85 -4.70 0.24
CA PRO A 97 -18.30 -6.01 0.56
C PRO A 97 -16.77 -6.03 0.57
N TRP A 98 -16.21 -7.05 1.20
CA TRP A 98 -14.79 -7.34 1.16
C TRP A 98 -14.43 -8.20 -0.07
N PRO A 99 -13.27 -7.99 -0.72
CA PRO A 99 -12.20 -7.02 -0.41
C PRO A 99 -12.58 -5.58 -0.81
N GLY A 100 -12.27 -4.61 0.08
CA GLY A 100 -12.73 -3.24 -0.05
C GLY A 100 -12.13 -2.47 -1.23
N GLY A 101 -10.84 -2.67 -1.52
CA GLY A 101 -10.16 -1.97 -2.62
C GLY A 101 -10.85 -2.11 -3.98
N PRO A 102 -11.08 -3.34 -4.48
CA PRO A 102 -11.77 -3.57 -5.75
C PRO A 102 -13.20 -3.00 -5.78
N GLU A 103 -13.91 -3.04 -4.65
CA GLU A 103 -15.27 -2.50 -4.57
C GLU A 103 -15.30 -0.96 -4.61
N VAL A 104 -14.38 -0.30 -3.90
CA VAL A 104 -14.21 1.15 -3.99
C VAL A 104 -13.87 1.56 -5.42
N GLU A 105 -12.92 0.89 -6.07
CA GLU A 105 -12.55 1.16 -7.46
C GLU A 105 -13.74 0.98 -8.41
N ARG A 106 -14.51 -0.09 -8.24
CA ARG A 106 -15.66 -0.37 -9.08
C ARG A 106 -16.73 0.73 -8.97
N ARG A 107 -17.02 1.19 -7.75
CA ARG A 107 -18.00 2.26 -7.50
C ARG A 107 -17.47 3.61 -7.98
N ALA A 108 -16.20 3.91 -7.76
CA ALA A 108 -15.55 5.16 -8.17
C ALA A 108 -15.67 5.45 -9.67
N LYS A 109 -15.76 4.43 -10.52
CA LYS A 109 -15.91 4.60 -11.99
C LYS A 109 -17.15 5.37 -12.41
N ALA A 110 -18.21 5.36 -11.59
CA ALA A 110 -19.46 6.07 -11.85
C ALA A 110 -19.59 7.38 -11.05
N GLY A 111 -18.61 7.68 -10.18
CA GLY A 111 -18.65 8.81 -9.26
C GLY A 111 -17.94 10.06 -9.76
N ASP A 112 -18.32 11.21 -9.17
CA ASP A 112 -17.62 12.48 -9.35
C ASP A 112 -16.46 12.61 -8.34
N PRO A 113 -15.18 12.59 -8.79
CA PRO A 113 -14.03 12.70 -7.92
C PRO A 113 -13.85 14.08 -7.28
N GLN A 114 -14.57 15.10 -7.73
CA GLN A 114 -14.50 16.48 -7.22
C GLN A 114 -15.60 16.82 -6.19
N ARG A 115 -16.58 15.94 -6.00
CA ARG A 115 -17.73 16.23 -5.13
C ARG A 115 -17.34 16.41 -3.66
N PHE A 116 -16.37 15.65 -3.15
CA PHE A 116 -15.90 15.72 -1.77
C PHE A 116 -14.44 16.16 -1.70
N ALA A 117 -14.17 17.28 -1.05
CA ALA A 117 -12.82 17.80 -0.84
C ALA A 117 -12.12 17.06 0.30
N PHE A 118 -11.78 15.78 0.11
CA PHE A 118 -11.05 15.02 1.12
C PHE A 118 -9.63 15.56 1.35
N PRO A 119 -9.07 15.43 2.55
CA PRO A 119 -7.73 15.89 2.84
C PRO A 119 -6.67 15.10 2.05
N ARG A 120 -5.53 15.73 1.80
CA ARG A 120 -4.29 15.09 1.31
C ARG A 120 -3.29 15.14 2.45
N PRO A 121 -3.23 14.06 3.27
CA PRO A 121 -2.37 14.07 4.43
C PRO A 121 -0.90 14.32 4.07
N LEU A 122 -0.21 15.11 4.89
CA LEU A 122 1.18 15.52 4.69
C LEU A 122 1.43 16.38 3.43
N ARG A 123 0.41 16.91 2.76
CA ARG A 123 0.58 17.77 1.58
C ARG A 123 1.48 18.96 1.90
N GLY A 124 2.54 19.17 1.09
CA GLY A 124 3.53 20.23 1.28
C GLY A 124 4.58 19.93 2.36
N ASP A 125 4.51 18.82 3.07
CA ASP A 125 5.57 18.37 3.99
C ASP A 125 6.75 17.81 3.18
N LYS A 126 7.97 18.08 3.65
CA LYS A 126 9.21 17.58 3.01
C LYS A 126 9.54 16.13 3.32
N ARG A 127 8.87 15.54 4.32
CA ARG A 127 9.02 14.10 4.62
C ARG A 127 8.55 13.27 3.44
N LEU A 128 9.16 12.11 3.25
CA LEU A 128 8.74 11.17 2.21
C LEU A 128 7.60 10.25 2.66
N ASP A 129 7.32 10.21 3.98
CA ASP A 129 6.36 9.31 4.59
C ASP A 129 4.92 9.52 4.09
N PHE A 130 4.10 8.47 4.23
CA PHE A 130 2.69 8.49 3.91
C PHE A 130 1.83 8.59 5.18
N SER A 131 0.60 9.05 5.02
CA SER A 131 -0.46 8.99 6.04
C SER A 131 -1.81 8.84 5.35
N PHE A 132 -2.67 7.97 5.87
CA PHE A 132 -4.00 7.70 5.31
C PHE A 132 -5.11 7.68 6.37
N SER A 133 -4.81 7.62 7.67
CA SER A 133 -5.82 7.52 8.72
C SER A 133 -6.81 8.69 8.75
N GLY A 134 -6.34 9.90 8.39
CA GLY A 134 -7.21 11.09 8.27
C GLY A 134 -8.30 10.96 7.22
N LEU A 135 -8.05 10.20 6.14
CA LEU A 135 -9.03 9.93 5.09
C LEU A 135 -10.22 9.11 5.61
N LYS A 136 -9.98 8.11 6.48
CA LYS A 136 -11.06 7.35 7.12
C LYS A 136 -12.04 8.25 7.86
N THR A 137 -11.51 9.21 8.65
CA THR A 137 -12.34 10.17 9.39
C THR A 137 -13.13 11.06 8.43
N ALA A 138 -12.50 11.53 7.35
CA ALA A 138 -13.15 12.35 6.34
C ALA A 138 -14.27 11.58 5.61
N VAL A 139 -14.05 10.33 5.24
CA VAL A 139 -15.10 9.45 4.66
C VAL A 139 -16.25 9.29 5.64
N ARG A 140 -15.99 9.00 6.92
CA ARG A 140 -17.05 8.89 7.93
C ARG A 140 -17.88 10.17 8.04
N MET A 141 -17.23 11.33 8.07
CA MET A 141 -17.95 12.62 8.11
C MET A 141 -18.79 12.84 6.84
N ALA A 142 -18.30 12.43 5.68
CA ALA A 142 -19.06 12.53 4.43
C ALA A 142 -20.29 11.62 4.45
N THR A 143 -20.21 10.41 5.04
CA THR A 143 -21.39 9.52 5.15
C THR A 143 -22.51 10.12 5.99
N ASP A 144 -22.22 11.03 6.91
CA ASP A 144 -23.23 11.74 7.71
C ASP A 144 -24.01 12.80 6.90
N THR A 145 -23.53 13.15 5.69
CA THR A 145 -24.09 14.22 4.83
C THR A 145 -24.80 13.71 3.59
N ILE A 146 -24.84 12.41 3.37
CA ILE A 146 -25.41 11.78 2.17
C ILE A 146 -26.53 10.82 2.50
N ASP A 147 -27.30 10.42 1.47
CA ASP A 147 -28.16 9.25 1.55
C ASP A 147 -27.38 7.98 1.21
N MET A 148 -27.15 7.15 2.22
CA MET A 148 -26.45 5.87 2.03
C MET A 148 -27.18 4.86 1.13
N ALA A 149 -28.47 5.08 0.86
CA ALA A 149 -29.22 4.30 -0.13
C ALA A 149 -28.99 4.79 -1.56
N SER A 150 -28.43 5.98 -1.74
CA SER A 150 -28.10 6.54 -3.05
C SER A 150 -26.80 5.91 -3.58
N GLU A 151 -26.89 5.11 -4.64
CA GLU A 151 -25.72 4.54 -5.29
C GLU A 151 -24.77 5.62 -5.84
N GLN A 152 -25.32 6.74 -6.31
CA GLN A 152 -24.52 7.86 -6.82
C GLN A 152 -23.73 8.54 -5.72
N ASP A 153 -24.32 8.77 -4.54
CA ASP A 153 -23.62 9.38 -3.40
C ASP A 153 -22.46 8.51 -2.93
N VAL A 154 -22.67 7.20 -2.85
CA VAL A 154 -21.60 6.25 -2.52
C VAL A 154 -20.52 6.23 -3.59
N ALA A 155 -20.88 6.28 -4.87
CA ALA A 155 -19.95 6.33 -5.98
C ALA A 155 -19.05 7.58 -5.93
N ASP A 156 -19.64 8.74 -5.62
CA ASP A 156 -18.93 10.02 -5.53
C ASP A 156 -17.94 10.04 -4.36
N ILE A 157 -18.32 9.47 -3.20
CA ILE A 157 -17.38 9.30 -2.08
C ILE A 157 -16.22 8.39 -2.50
N CYS A 158 -16.50 7.26 -3.16
CA CYS A 158 -15.46 6.35 -3.63
C CYS A 158 -14.49 7.04 -4.60
N ALA A 159 -15.03 7.80 -5.57
CA ALA A 159 -14.24 8.53 -6.56
C ALA A 159 -13.37 9.63 -5.91
N SER A 160 -13.95 10.42 -5.03
CA SER A 160 -13.25 11.49 -4.32
C SER A 160 -12.18 10.95 -3.36
N PHE A 161 -12.46 9.82 -2.68
CA PHE A 161 -11.49 9.11 -1.85
C PHE A 161 -10.30 8.60 -2.68
N GLN A 162 -10.58 7.94 -3.80
CA GLN A 162 -9.55 7.41 -4.69
C GLN A 162 -8.68 8.53 -5.26
N LEU A 163 -9.26 9.67 -5.65
CA LEU A 163 -8.52 10.84 -6.09
C LEU A 163 -7.59 11.36 -4.97
N ALA A 164 -8.09 11.48 -3.74
CA ALA A 164 -7.28 11.96 -2.62
C ALA A 164 -6.08 11.04 -2.32
N VAL A 165 -6.28 9.74 -2.43
CA VAL A 165 -5.21 8.74 -2.30
C VAL A 165 -4.20 8.86 -3.43
N ALA A 166 -4.67 8.96 -4.69
CA ALA A 166 -3.80 9.07 -5.87
C ALA A 166 -2.90 10.32 -5.79
N GLU A 167 -3.47 11.49 -5.48
CA GLU A 167 -2.70 12.73 -5.33
C GLU A 167 -1.70 12.68 -4.17
N THR A 168 -2.05 11.99 -3.06
CA THR A 168 -1.11 11.77 -1.95
C THR A 168 0.07 10.89 -2.39
N LEU A 169 -0.20 9.81 -3.12
CA LEU A 169 0.85 8.95 -3.67
C LEU A 169 1.73 9.71 -4.67
N GLU A 170 1.12 10.43 -5.60
CA GLU A 170 1.83 11.21 -6.63
C GLU A 170 2.84 12.18 -6.00
N GLU A 171 2.42 12.93 -4.99
CA GLU A 171 3.29 13.88 -4.30
C GLU A 171 4.45 13.16 -3.57
N ARG A 172 4.17 12.13 -2.78
CA ARG A 172 5.18 11.41 -2.00
C ARG A 172 6.17 10.66 -2.89
N VAL A 173 5.68 10.00 -3.93
CA VAL A 173 6.53 9.33 -4.92
C VAL A 173 7.35 10.35 -5.70
N GLY A 174 6.75 11.48 -6.09
CA GLY A 174 7.45 12.58 -6.78
C GLY A 174 8.63 13.12 -5.98
N LEU A 175 8.44 13.37 -4.66
CA LEU A 175 9.54 13.79 -3.76
C LEU A 175 10.64 12.72 -3.68
N SER A 176 10.25 11.46 -3.60
CA SER A 176 11.22 10.35 -3.52
C SER A 176 12.01 10.18 -4.81
N LEU A 177 11.37 10.35 -5.97
CA LEU A 177 12.04 10.33 -7.28
C LEU A 177 13.00 11.51 -7.44
N ALA A 178 12.62 12.71 -6.97
CA ALA A 178 13.51 13.87 -6.98
C ALA A 178 14.76 13.62 -6.13
N GLN A 179 14.59 13.07 -4.92
CA GLN A 179 15.71 12.68 -4.06
C GLN A 179 16.58 11.58 -4.70
N PHE A 180 15.96 10.60 -5.37
CA PHE A 180 16.68 9.52 -6.04
C PHE A 180 17.56 10.06 -7.15
N ARG A 181 17.05 10.92 -8.02
CA ARG A 181 17.83 11.56 -9.10
C ARG A 181 19.00 12.39 -8.58
N ASN A 182 18.82 13.05 -7.43
CA ASN A 182 19.90 13.82 -6.80
C ASN A 182 21.02 12.92 -6.25
N ASN A 183 20.66 11.73 -5.73
CA ASN A 183 21.62 10.80 -5.13
C ASN A 183 22.30 9.89 -6.15
N PHE A 184 21.63 9.64 -7.28
CA PHE A 184 22.07 8.75 -8.35
C PHE A 184 21.85 9.46 -9.70
N PRO A 185 22.67 10.49 -10.00
CA PRO A 185 22.64 11.13 -11.32
C PRO A 185 23.15 10.13 -12.37
N ASP A 186 22.58 10.18 -13.58
CA ASP A 186 22.99 9.37 -14.75
C ASP A 186 24.44 9.71 -15.20
#